data_9e69de763a418862678cb108a63fdd31
#
_entry.id   9e69de763a418862678cb108a63fdd31
#
_cell.length_a   1.000
_cell.length_b   1.000
_cell.length_c   1.000
_cell.angle_alpha   90.00
_cell.angle_beta   90.00
_cell.angle_gamma   90.00
#
_symmetry.space_group_name_H-M   'P 1'
#
loop_
_entity.id
_entity.type
_entity.pdbx_description
1 polymer ?
#
loop_
_entity_poly.entity_id
_entity_poly.type
_entity_poly.pdbx_seq_one_letter_code
_entity_poly.pdbx_strand_id
1 'polypeptide(L)'
;MSILGTIDWQTEVSGFCRCLGESLNTRQNGKKDCRVSLDGAPTIFCFHASCIGAVTEANRRLRRELNASPWELRLPDGRTLRSGDVLRADGTVVKREPWSVERDAEDQFRTWLKIWPACSTVSIGDVYSSGRPEHRSHFRPVAEWYQLGPVMGNFTCGSSFKPGCYSRSNENLDGHWFMVIESDSLSKDEVGAVFGYLRRRLRYELFCIVDTASKSLHAWFEALRNRLLESRLKAGLEVFGCDPKVFTYSQPVRVPGAWREGRLQRLVWLKG
;
A
#
# COMPACT_ATOMS: atom_id res chain seq x y z
N MET A 1 7.79 -7.81 28.38
CA MET A 1 6.62 -8.73 28.27
C MET A 1 6.52 -9.21 26.84
N SER A 2 6.46 -10.51 26.59
CA SER A 2 6.25 -11.05 25.24
C SER A 2 4.88 -10.63 24.70
N ILE A 3 4.81 -10.12 23.48
CA ILE A 3 3.54 -9.68 22.86
C ILE A 3 2.62 -10.90 22.59
N LEU A 4 3.20 -12.07 22.30
CA LEU A 4 2.49 -13.22 21.75
C LEU A 4 2.39 -14.42 22.69
N GLY A 5 3.06 -14.39 23.85
CA GLY A 5 3.18 -15.59 24.68
C GLY A 5 3.90 -16.73 23.95
N THR A 6 3.41 -17.95 24.12
CA THR A 6 3.97 -19.15 23.47
C THR A 6 3.47 -19.25 22.03
N ILE A 7 4.37 -19.52 21.10
CA ILE A 7 4.05 -19.79 19.70
C ILE A 7 4.24 -21.28 19.43
N ASP A 8 3.22 -21.90 18.84
CA ASP A 8 3.26 -23.27 18.34
C ASP A 8 3.75 -23.24 16.89
N TRP A 9 5.07 -23.40 16.71
CA TRP A 9 5.71 -23.34 15.41
C TRP A 9 5.36 -24.55 14.55
N GLN A 10 4.82 -24.28 13.36
CA GLN A 10 4.50 -25.30 12.35
C GLN A 10 5.62 -25.42 11.30
N THR A 11 6.35 -24.36 11.08
CA THR A 11 7.55 -24.26 10.23
C THR A 11 8.54 -23.31 10.88
N GLU A 12 9.73 -23.15 10.31
CA GLU A 12 10.73 -22.18 10.77
C GLU A 12 10.23 -20.72 10.73
N VAL A 13 9.25 -20.42 9.88
CA VAL A 13 8.77 -19.05 9.61
C VAL A 13 7.27 -18.86 9.89
N SER A 14 6.58 -19.88 10.39
CA SER A 14 5.13 -19.76 10.60
C SER A 14 4.68 -20.63 11.79
N GLY A 15 3.84 -20.06 12.63
CA GLY A 15 3.29 -20.72 13.79
C GLY A 15 1.94 -20.15 14.21
N PHE A 16 1.32 -20.79 15.19
CA PHE A 16 0.09 -20.34 15.81
C PHE A 16 0.36 -19.78 17.21
N CYS A 17 -0.40 -18.77 17.60
CA CYS A 17 -0.37 -18.22 18.94
C CYS A 17 -1.79 -18.02 19.47
N ARG A 18 -1.89 -17.73 20.75
CA ARG A 18 -3.17 -17.39 21.38
C ARG A 18 -3.75 -16.12 20.72
N CYS A 19 -5.08 -16.10 20.56
CA CYS A 19 -5.76 -14.94 20.02
C CYS A 19 -5.59 -13.71 20.92
N LEU A 20 -5.05 -12.61 20.38
CA LEU A 20 -4.81 -11.38 21.12
C LEU A 20 -6.10 -10.66 21.55
N GLY A 21 -7.19 -10.89 20.84
CA GLY A 21 -8.52 -10.36 21.15
C GLY A 21 -9.46 -11.44 21.72
N GLU A 22 -8.95 -12.47 22.37
CA GLU A 22 -9.77 -13.60 22.87
C GLU A 22 -10.95 -13.16 23.73
N SER A 23 -10.77 -12.12 24.54
CA SER A 23 -11.85 -11.55 25.38
C SER A 23 -12.97 -10.89 24.57
N LEU A 24 -12.75 -10.61 23.29
CA LEU A 24 -13.72 -10.00 22.36
C LEU A 24 -14.47 -11.07 21.55
N ASN A 25 -14.10 -12.34 21.67
CA ASN A 25 -14.66 -13.41 20.88
C ASN A 25 -15.81 -14.10 21.60
N THR A 26 -16.86 -14.44 20.85
CA THR A 26 -18.02 -15.20 21.37
C THR A 26 -17.71 -16.65 21.67
N ARG A 27 -16.64 -17.19 21.09
CA ARG A 27 -16.12 -18.56 21.37
C ARG A 27 -14.65 -18.45 21.79
N GLN A 28 -14.37 -18.82 23.02
CA GLN A 28 -13.03 -18.77 23.61
C GLN A 28 -12.45 -20.19 23.59
N ASN A 29 -11.77 -20.63 22.55
CA ASN A 29 -11.03 -21.90 22.60
C ASN A 29 -10.16 -22.21 21.37
N GLY A 30 -9.91 -21.26 20.50
CA GLY A 30 -9.12 -21.49 19.29
C GLY A 30 -7.62 -21.33 19.51
N LYS A 31 -6.90 -22.42 19.84
CA LYS A 31 -5.42 -22.40 19.87
C LYS A 31 -4.77 -22.09 18.52
N LYS A 32 -5.56 -22.07 17.44
CA LYS A 32 -5.12 -21.87 16.04
C LYS A 32 -5.77 -20.65 15.35
N ASP A 33 -6.36 -19.76 16.13
CA ASP A 33 -7.11 -18.62 15.58
C ASP A 33 -6.21 -17.42 15.21
N CYS A 34 -5.02 -17.34 15.78
CA CYS A 34 -3.99 -16.39 15.41
C CYS A 34 -2.76 -17.08 14.82
N ARG A 35 -2.30 -16.58 13.69
CA ARG A 35 -1.10 -17.05 13.02
C ARG A 35 -0.01 -15.97 13.06
N VAL A 36 1.21 -16.39 13.33
CA VAL A 36 2.42 -15.58 13.17
C VAL A 36 3.11 -15.99 11.90
N SER A 37 3.55 -15.04 11.11
CA SER A 37 4.42 -15.26 9.95
C SER A 37 5.68 -14.46 10.11
N LEU A 38 6.83 -15.08 9.86
CA LEU A 38 8.17 -14.46 9.77
C LEU A 38 8.66 -14.41 8.32
N ASP A 39 7.82 -14.84 7.37
CA ASP A 39 8.11 -14.71 5.95
C ASP A 39 7.90 -13.25 5.54
N GLY A 40 8.99 -12.52 5.34
CA GLY A 40 9.03 -11.08 5.21
C GLY A 40 9.06 -10.35 6.56
N ALA A 41 8.26 -9.30 6.71
CA ALA A 41 8.11 -8.63 8.00
C ALA A 41 7.30 -9.48 8.97
N PRO A 42 7.75 -9.68 10.21
CA PRO A 42 6.98 -10.40 11.21
C PRO A 42 5.57 -9.84 11.33
N THR A 43 4.59 -10.69 11.12
CA THR A 43 3.18 -10.26 11.06
C THR A 43 2.29 -11.26 11.78
N ILE A 44 1.35 -10.72 12.54
CA ILE A 44 0.31 -11.46 13.25
C ILE A 44 -0.99 -11.34 12.46
N PHE A 45 -1.65 -12.45 12.22
CA PHE A 45 -2.99 -12.53 11.62
C PHE A 45 -3.95 -13.18 12.57
N CYS A 46 -5.19 -12.69 12.62
CA CYS A 46 -6.29 -13.35 13.32
C CYS A 46 -7.46 -13.54 12.35
N PHE A 47 -8.10 -14.69 12.41
CA PHE A 47 -9.27 -15.02 11.58
C PHE A 47 -10.57 -14.39 12.10
N HIS A 48 -10.58 -13.81 13.30
CA HIS A 48 -11.75 -13.13 13.85
C HIS A 48 -11.79 -11.66 13.49
N ALA A 49 -12.88 -11.21 12.90
CA ALA A 49 -13.09 -9.79 12.57
C ALA A 49 -13.10 -8.89 13.82
N SER A 50 -13.61 -9.40 14.97
CA SER A 50 -13.62 -8.71 16.27
C SER A 50 -12.23 -8.36 16.80
N CYS A 51 -11.19 -9.10 16.38
CA CYS A 51 -9.82 -8.94 16.86
C CYS A 51 -8.99 -7.94 16.07
N ILE A 52 -9.55 -7.33 15.01
CA ILE A 52 -8.77 -6.50 14.07
C ILE A 52 -8.03 -5.35 14.76
N GLY A 53 -8.65 -4.72 15.77
CA GLY A 53 -8.03 -3.64 16.55
C GLY A 53 -6.84 -4.13 17.39
N ALA A 54 -7.01 -5.24 18.12
CA ALA A 54 -5.97 -5.84 18.95
C ALA A 54 -4.78 -6.33 18.11
N VAL A 55 -5.05 -6.95 16.97
CA VAL A 55 -4.02 -7.45 16.04
C VAL A 55 -3.27 -6.29 15.38
N THR A 56 -3.97 -5.24 15.00
CA THR A 56 -3.34 -4.03 14.41
C THR A 56 -2.38 -3.38 15.42
N GLU A 57 -2.80 -3.24 16.68
CA GLU A 57 -1.92 -2.64 17.70
C GLU A 57 -0.73 -3.56 18.04
N ALA A 58 -0.94 -4.87 18.11
CA ALA A 58 0.15 -5.83 18.31
C ALA A 58 1.17 -5.81 17.16
N ASN A 59 0.72 -5.75 15.92
CA ASN A 59 1.60 -5.59 14.76
C ASN A 59 2.37 -4.25 14.77
N ARG A 60 1.70 -3.17 15.17
CA ARG A 60 2.34 -1.86 15.33
C ARG A 60 3.43 -1.91 16.41
N ARG A 61 3.16 -2.54 17.55
CA ARG A 61 4.13 -2.73 18.63
C ARG A 61 5.30 -3.61 18.21
N LEU A 62 5.04 -4.73 17.52
CA LEU A 62 6.07 -5.61 16.99
C LEU A 62 7.03 -4.87 16.04
N ARG A 63 6.49 -4.02 15.16
CA ARG A 63 7.30 -3.18 14.25
C ARG A 63 8.12 -2.14 15.00
N ARG A 64 7.58 -1.51 16.06
CA ARG A 64 8.36 -0.62 16.92
C ARG A 64 9.54 -1.35 17.57
N GLU A 65 9.31 -2.56 18.09
CA GLU A 65 10.38 -3.38 18.68
C GLU A 65 11.45 -3.75 17.64
N LEU A 66 11.06 -4.12 16.42
CA LEU A 66 12.00 -4.39 15.33
C LEU A 66 12.82 -3.15 14.93
N ASN A 67 12.20 -1.99 14.94
CA ASN A 67 12.87 -0.73 14.59
C ASN A 67 13.56 -0.06 15.78
N ALA A 68 13.48 -0.61 16.98
CA ALA A 68 14.16 -0.09 18.18
C ALA A 68 15.69 -0.17 18.07
N SER A 69 16.20 -1.14 17.31
CA SER A 69 17.60 -1.21 16.92
C SER A 69 17.77 -0.83 15.45
N PRO A 70 18.71 0.05 15.11
CA PRO A 70 18.98 0.37 13.71
C PRO A 70 19.32 -0.86 12.89
N TRP A 71 18.68 -1.02 11.76
CA TRP A 71 18.96 -2.09 10.79
C TRP A 71 19.23 -1.52 9.40
N GLU A 72 19.97 -2.26 8.61
CA GLU A 72 20.29 -1.95 7.22
C GLU A 72 19.95 -3.13 6.32
N LEU A 73 19.39 -2.84 5.16
CA LEU A 73 19.12 -3.81 4.10
C LEU A 73 19.74 -3.31 2.79
N ARG A 74 20.77 -4.01 2.31
CA ARG A 74 21.36 -3.71 1.01
C ARG A 74 20.49 -4.25 -0.12
N LEU A 75 20.16 -3.37 -1.06
CA LEU A 75 19.37 -3.69 -2.25
C LEU A 75 20.26 -4.13 -3.41
N PRO A 76 19.74 -4.92 -4.36
CA PRO A 76 20.49 -5.41 -5.53
C PRO A 76 21.05 -4.31 -6.44
N ASP A 77 20.48 -3.11 -6.43
CA ASP A 77 20.93 -1.94 -7.19
C ASP A 77 22.02 -1.12 -6.48
N GLY A 78 22.51 -1.64 -5.35
CA GLY A 78 23.56 -1.01 -4.54
C GLY A 78 23.04 0.00 -3.51
N ARG A 79 21.79 0.38 -3.53
CA ARG A 79 21.17 1.23 -2.52
C ARG A 79 21.04 0.47 -1.19
N THR A 80 20.92 1.22 -0.10
CA THR A 80 20.76 0.62 1.23
C THR A 80 19.60 1.28 1.96
N LEU A 81 18.61 0.47 2.36
CA LEU A 81 17.59 0.89 3.31
C LEU A 81 18.19 0.95 4.70
N ARG A 82 17.98 2.07 5.42
CA ARG A 82 18.41 2.26 6.80
C ARG A 82 17.24 2.72 7.65
N SER A 83 16.91 1.95 8.68
CA SER A 83 15.77 2.31 9.56
C SER A 83 15.99 3.65 10.27
N GLY A 84 17.21 3.94 10.70
CA GLY A 84 17.55 5.19 11.38
C GLY A 84 17.38 6.47 10.53
N ASP A 85 17.34 6.33 9.20
CA ASP A 85 17.05 7.47 8.30
C ASP A 85 15.56 7.85 8.27
N VAL A 86 14.67 6.95 8.69
CA VAL A 86 13.21 7.10 8.64
C VAL A 86 12.60 7.22 10.02
N LEU A 87 12.98 6.32 10.92
CA LEU A 87 12.41 6.19 12.26
C LEU A 87 13.49 6.40 13.33
N ARG A 88 13.11 7.06 14.43
CA ARG A 88 13.90 7.09 15.66
C ARG A 88 13.71 5.77 16.42
N ALA A 89 14.58 5.53 17.40
CA ALA A 89 14.50 4.34 18.25
C ALA A 89 13.18 4.18 19.01
N ASP A 90 12.47 5.29 19.27
CA ASP A 90 11.13 5.29 19.87
C ASP A 90 9.98 5.03 18.87
N GLY A 91 10.32 4.75 17.60
CA GLY A 91 9.35 4.50 16.53
C GLY A 91 8.74 5.77 15.91
N THR A 92 9.16 6.97 16.34
CA THR A 92 8.70 8.22 15.73
C THR A 92 9.47 8.55 14.46
N VAL A 93 8.84 9.25 13.50
CA VAL A 93 9.50 9.66 12.27
C VAL A 93 10.53 10.76 12.50
N VAL A 94 11.66 10.66 11.80
CA VAL A 94 12.76 11.64 11.90
C VAL A 94 12.31 13.01 11.41
N LYS A 95 11.48 13.08 10.37
CA LYS A 95 11.00 14.34 9.80
C LYS A 95 9.58 14.20 9.25
N ARG A 96 8.67 15.03 9.74
CA ARG A 96 7.32 15.17 9.16
C ARG A 96 7.38 15.96 7.88
N GLU A 97 6.56 15.59 6.90
CA GLU A 97 6.45 16.30 5.64
C GLU A 97 4.98 16.61 5.35
N PRO A 98 4.57 17.89 5.41
CA PRO A 98 3.23 18.28 5.00
C PRO A 98 3.11 18.27 3.49
N TRP A 99 2.02 17.70 3.00
CA TRP A 99 1.69 17.61 1.58
C TRP A 99 0.33 18.29 1.37
N SER A 100 0.27 19.34 0.58
CA SER A 100 -1.00 19.95 0.19
C SER A 100 -0.92 20.59 -1.18
N VAL A 101 -1.91 20.27 -2.02
CA VAL A 101 -2.21 20.97 -3.28
C VAL A 101 -3.70 21.27 -3.25
N GLU A 102 -4.07 22.55 -3.36
CA GLU A 102 -5.47 22.96 -3.48
C GLU A 102 -5.88 22.94 -4.94
N ARG A 103 -6.78 22.02 -5.30
CA ARG A 103 -7.38 21.88 -6.64
C ARG A 103 -8.77 21.25 -6.49
N ASP A 104 -9.66 21.52 -7.45
CA ASP A 104 -10.96 20.83 -7.51
C ASP A 104 -10.83 19.36 -7.92
N ALA A 105 -11.92 18.60 -7.79
CA ALA A 105 -11.91 17.15 -8.03
C ALA A 105 -11.56 16.81 -9.48
N GLU A 106 -12.09 17.54 -10.44
CA GLU A 106 -11.93 17.29 -11.86
C GLU A 106 -10.51 17.63 -12.32
N ASP A 107 -9.96 18.77 -11.87
CA ASP A 107 -8.58 19.16 -12.15
C ASP A 107 -7.58 18.16 -11.54
N GLN A 108 -7.82 17.68 -10.32
CA GLN A 108 -6.99 16.67 -9.68
C GLN A 108 -6.96 15.36 -10.46
N PHE A 109 -8.12 14.90 -10.93
CA PHE A 109 -8.23 13.70 -11.75
C PHE A 109 -7.50 13.84 -13.09
N ARG A 110 -7.78 14.91 -13.83
CA ARG A 110 -7.13 15.18 -15.12
C ARG A 110 -5.62 15.37 -14.98
N THR A 111 -5.19 16.01 -13.90
CA THR A 111 -3.77 16.18 -13.60
C THR A 111 -3.08 14.86 -13.30
N TRP A 112 -3.74 13.98 -12.54
CA TRP A 112 -3.22 12.63 -12.28
C TRP A 112 -3.16 11.79 -13.57
N LEU A 113 -4.10 11.90 -14.47
CA LEU A 113 -4.06 11.17 -15.74
C LEU A 113 -2.82 11.49 -16.58
N LYS A 114 -2.24 12.68 -16.42
CA LYS A 114 -1.03 13.09 -17.16
C LYS A 114 0.23 12.31 -16.79
N ILE A 115 0.26 11.60 -15.65
CA ILE A 115 1.41 10.73 -15.31
C ILE A 115 1.44 9.45 -16.15
N TRP A 116 0.33 9.08 -16.80
CA TRP A 116 0.21 7.87 -17.60
C TRP A 116 0.71 8.09 -19.03
N PRO A 117 1.30 7.04 -19.65
CA PRO A 117 1.51 7.09 -21.10
C PRO A 117 0.18 7.27 -21.84
N ALA A 118 0.15 8.15 -22.84
CA ALA A 118 -1.09 8.54 -23.50
C ALA A 118 -1.88 7.39 -24.15
N CYS A 119 -1.17 6.34 -24.58
CA CYS A 119 -1.76 5.14 -25.20
C CYS A 119 -2.27 4.10 -24.19
N SER A 120 -2.07 4.34 -22.89
CA SER A 120 -2.43 3.34 -21.85
C SER A 120 -3.94 3.22 -21.71
N THR A 121 -4.42 1.97 -21.59
CA THR A 121 -5.77 1.68 -21.09
C THR A 121 -5.70 1.55 -19.57
N VAL A 122 -6.39 2.42 -18.85
CA VAL A 122 -6.40 2.49 -17.38
C VAL A 122 -7.75 2.00 -16.85
N SER A 123 -7.68 1.23 -15.77
CA SER A 123 -8.89 0.78 -15.06
C SER A 123 -9.32 1.82 -14.04
N ILE A 124 -10.58 2.24 -14.08
CA ILE A 124 -11.22 3.07 -13.03
C ILE A 124 -12.60 2.49 -12.76
N GLY A 125 -12.85 2.07 -11.53
CA GLY A 125 -14.11 1.42 -11.15
C GLY A 125 -14.13 1.02 -9.68
N ASP A 126 -15.04 0.11 -9.36
CA ASP A 126 -15.14 -0.47 -8.02
C ASP A 126 -14.09 -1.56 -7.78
N VAL A 127 -13.84 -1.90 -6.50
CA VAL A 127 -12.86 -2.93 -6.10
C VAL A 127 -13.08 -4.25 -6.82
N TYR A 128 -14.35 -4.63 -6.95
CA TYR A 128 -14.77 -5.92 -7.49
C TYR A 128 -15.16 -5.88 -8.97
N SER A 129 -14.61 -4.98 -9.76
CA SER A 129 -14.75 -4.99 -11.22
C SER A 129 -14.11 -6.25 -11.81
N SER A 130 -14.64 -7.41 -11.47
CA SER A 130 -14.01 -8.68 -11.75
C SER A 130 -14.88 -9.55 -12.66
N GLY A 131 -14.40 -9.73 -13.87
CA GLY A 131 -14.79 -10.84 -14.71
C GLY A 131 -16.17 -10.78 -15.36
N ARG A 132 -16.87 -9.64 -15.31
CA ARG A 132 -18.16 -9.46 -15.97
C ARG A 132 -18.03 -8.55 -17.18
N PRO A 133 -18.63 -8.90 -18.34
CA PRO A 133 -18.55 -8.09 -19.56
C PRO A 133 -19.02 -6.64 -19.41
N GLU A 134 -19.99 -6.36 -18.52
CA GLU A 134 -20.48 -5.02 -18.21
C GLU A 134 -19.42 -4.10 -17.60
N HIS A 135 -18.38 -4.68 -16.97
CA HIS A 135 -17.25 -3.91 -16.42
C HIS A 135 -16.25 -3.44 -17.48
N ARG A 136 -16.49 -3.75 -18.77
CA ARG A 136 -15.62 -3.26 -19.85
C ARG A 136 -15.52 -1.75 -19.86
N SER A 137 -16.60 -1.04 -19.49
CA SER A 137 -16.62 0.42 -19.38
C SER A 137 -15.66 0.99 -18.34
N HIS A 138 -15.15 0.17 -17.41
CA HIS A 138 -14.16 0.56 -16.43
C HIS A 138 -12.72 0.56 -16.98
N PHE A 139 -12.49 0.06 -18.19
CA PHE A 139 -11.19 -0.06 -18.85
C PHE A 139 -11.19 0.79 -20.12
N ARG A 140 -10.63 1.99 -20.02
CA ARG A 140 -10.63 2.96 -21.12
C ARG A 140 -9.26 3.56 -21.36
N PRO A 141 -8.97 3.99 -22.60
CA PRO A 141 -7.82 4.83 -22.87
C PRO A 141 -7.78 6.08 -21.99
N VAL A 142 -6.57 6.53 -21.64
CA VAL A 142 -6.35 7.78 -20.88
C VAL A 142 -7.10 8.96 -21.48
N ALA A 143 -7.11 9.07 -22.81
CA ALA A 143 -7.79 10.16 -23.51
C ALA A 143 -9.31 10.17 -23.26
N GLU A 144 -9.96 9.00 -23.21
CA GLU A 144 -11.38 8.90 -22.88
C GLU A 144 -11.64 9.28 -21.42
N TRP A 145 -10.83 8.78 -20.47
CA TRP A 145 -10.96 9.15 -19.06
C TRP A 145 -10.78 10.64 -18.84
N TYR A 146 -9.89 11.28 -19.60
CA TYR A 146 -9.67 12.73 -19.52
C TYR A 146 -10.94 13.53 -19.86
N GLN A 147 -11.79 13.01 -20.76
CA GLN A 147 -13.06 13.64 -21.11
C GLN A 147 -14.18 13.31 -20.11
N LEU A 148 -14.23 12.09 -19.60
CA LEU A 148 -15.32 11.60 -18.75
C LEU A 148 -15.20 12.05 -17.29
N GLY A 149 -13.96 12.20 -16.77
CA GLY A 149 -13.72 12.40 -15.34
C GLY A 149 -13.86 11.10 -14.50
N PRO A 150 -13.77 11.19 -13.17
CA PRO A 150 -13.69 10.04 -12.26
C PRO A 150 -15.07 9.45 -11.88
N VAL A 151 -15.99 9.32 -12.80
CA VAL A 151 -17.39 8.98 -12.55
C VAL A 151 -17.65 7.49 -12.28
N MET A 152 -16.69 6.60 -12.62
CA MET A 152 -16.91 5.15 -12.61
C MET A 152 -16.51 4.44 -11.32
N GLY A 153 -15.96 5.14 -10.35
CA GLY A 153 -15.59 4.54 -9.06
C GLY A 153 -14.34 5.11 -8.43
N ASN A 154 -13.96 4.51 -7.32
CA ASN A 154 -12.97 5.04 -6.38
C ASN A 154 -11.59 4.41 -6.52
N PHE A 155 -11.43 3.44 -7.42
CA PHE A 155 -10.24 2.62 -7.51
C PHE A 155 -9.66 2.53 -8.92
N THR A 156 -8.36 2.44 -8.96
CA THR A 156 -7.52 2.13 -10.11
C THR A 156 -6.41 1.15 -9.69
N CYS A 157 -5.38 0.96 -10.48
CA CYS A 157 -4.14 0.30 -10.06
C CYS A 157 -2.93 0.94 -10.74
N GLY A 158 -1.72 0.55 -10.37
CA GLY A 158 -0.46 1.09 -10.95
C GLY A 158 -0.10 0.56 -12.34
N SER A 159 -1.00 -0.19 -12.98
CA SER A 159 -0.74 -0.88 -14.26
C SER A 159 -1.76 -0.50 -15.32
N SER A 160 -1.34 -0.58 -16.58
CA SER A 160 -2.24 -0.51 -17.74
C SER A 160 -2.73 -1.90 -18.15
N PHE A 161 -3.79 -1.93 -18.92
CA PHE A 161 -4.50 -3.13 -19.33
C PHE A 161 -4.57 -3.27 -20.85
N LYS A 162 -4.71 -4.51 -21.31
CA LYS A 162 -4.95 -4.82 -22.71
C LYS A 162 -6.28 -4.21 -23.16
N PRO A 163 -6.36 -3.67 -24.38
CA PRO A 163 -7.62 -3.16 -24.91
C PRO A 163 -8.74 -4.24 -24.89
N GLY A 164 -9.94 -3.81 -24.55
CA GLY A 164 -11.12 -4.66 -24.56
C GLY A 164 -11.27 -5.63 -23.37
N CYS A 165 -10.34 -5.60 -22.41
CA CYS A 165 -10.50 -6.38 -21.17
C CYS A 165 -11.64 -5.84 -20.29
N TYR A 166 -12.08 -6.65 -19.35
CA TYR A 166 -13.16 -6.33 -18.40
C TYR A 166 -12.89 -6.85 -16.98
N SER A 167 -11.66 -7.31 -16.74
CA SER A 167 -11.21 -7.82 -15.45
C SER A 167 -9.86 -7.24 -15.07
N ARG A 168 -9.74 -6.78 -13.85
CA ARG A 168 -8.48 -6.31 -13.25
C ARG A 168 -7.70 -7.49 -12.68
N SER A 169 -7.21 -8.36 -13.57
CA SER A 169 -6.35 -9.49 -13.26
C SER A 169 -4.94 -9.28 -13.82
N ASN A 170 -3.95 -9.97 -13.28
CA ASN A 170 -2.56 -9.90 -13.77
C ASN A 170 -2.41 -10.36 -15.21
N GLU A 171 -3.29 -11.24 -15.69
CA GLU A 171 -3.31 -11.78 -17.05
C GLU A 171 -3.70 -10.74 -18.11
N ASN A 172 -4.47 -9.73 -17.67
CA ASN A 172 -4.96 -8.65 -18.52
C ASN A 172 -4.05 -7.43 -18.54
N LEU A 173 -2.94 -7.46 -17.81
CA LEU A 173 -2.00 -6.35 -17.79
C LEU A 173 -1.29 -6.22 -19.13
N ASP A 174 -1.12 -4.97 -19.58
CA ASP A 174 -0.33 -4.58 -20.74
C ASP A 174 1.02 -3.98 -20.31
N GLY A 175 1.04 -3.23 -19.19
CA GLY A 175 2.25 -2.67 -18.61
C GLY A 175 2.12 -2.38 -17.13
N HIS A 176 3.23 -2.48 -16.40
CA HIS A 176 3.33 -2.06 -15.01
C HIS A 176 4.15 -0.75 -14.95
N TRP A 177 3.47 0.36 -14.65
CA TRP A 177 4.05 1.70 -14.72
C TRP A 177 4.42 2.25 -13.36
N PHE A 178 3.61 1.94 -12.34
CA PHE A 178 3.77 2.50 -11.01
C PHE A 178 3.73 1.44 -9.92
N MET A 179 4.72 1.50 -9.06
CA MET A 179 4.72 0.87 -7.76
C MET A 179 4.01 1.81 -6.78
N VAL A 180 2.87 1.40 -6.25
CA VAL A 180 2.12 2.21 -5.28
C VAL A 180 2.44 1.73 -3.88
N ILE A 181 2.91 2.63 -3.01
CA ILE A 181 3.27 2.34 -1.63
C ILE A 181 2.27 3.02 -0.70
N GLU A 182 1.76 2.26 0.26
CA GLU A 182 0.84 2.73 1.29
C GLU A 182 1.07 2.02 2.62
N SER A 183 0.33 2.41 3.65
CA SER A 183 0.27 1.73 4.94
C SER A 183 -1.09 1.91 5.59
N ASP A 184 -1.66 0.80 6.08
CA ASP A 184 -2.85 0.80 6.93
C ASP A 184 -2.51 0.92 8.43
N SER A 185 -1.23 0.78 8.79
CA SER A 185 -0.75 0.73 10.18
C SER A 185 0.00 1.99 10.62
N LEU A 186 0.60 2.73 9.69
CA LEU A 186 1.27 3.99 9.94
C LEU A 186 0.29 5.16 9.81
N SER A 187 0.52 6.23 10.57
CA SER A 187 -0.15 7.51 10.35
C SER A 187 0.29 8.12 9.00
N LYS A 188 -0.46 9.09 8.49
CA LYS A 188 -0.10 9.79 7.24
C LYS A 188 1.28 10.44 7.31
N ASP A 189 1.65 11.00 8.46
CA ASP A 189 2.96 11.63 8.67
C ASP A 189 4.10 10.60 8.65
N GLU A 190 3.87 9.42 9.25
CA GLU A 190 4.85 8.33 9.29
C GLU A 190 5.07 7.72 7.92
N VAL A 191 4.01 7.38 7.21
CA VAL A 191 4.14 6.85 5.84
C VAL A 191 4.69 7.92 4.89
N GLY A 192 4.33 9.18 5.09
CA GLY A 192 4.89 10.31 4.34
C GLY A 192 6.41 10.44 4.51
N ALA A 193 6.95 10.16 5.71
CA ALA A 193 8.39 10.12 5.95
C ALA A 193 9.08 8.99 5.17
N VAL A 194 8.45 7.81 5.07
CA VAL A 194 8.94 6.72 4.22
C VAL A 194 9.00 7.16 2.75
N PHE A 195 7.96 7.82 2.24
CA PHE A 195 7.94 8.33 0.86
C PHE A 195 9.05 9.35 0.60
N GLY A 196 9.22 10.29 1.54
CA GLY A 196 10.30 11.27 1.49
C GLY A 196 11.69 10.65 1.50
N TYR A 197 11.90 9.60 2.29
CA TYR A 197 13.13 8.83 2.33
C TYR A 197 13.42 8.15 0.99
N LEU A 198 12.45 7.40 0.46
CA LEU A 198 12.58 6.71 -0.83
C LEU A 198 12.95 7.69 -1.96
N ARG A 199 12.24 8.83 -2.02
CA ARG A 199 12.49 9.85 -3.03
C ARG A 199 13.84 10.54 -2.87
N ARG A 200 14.16 11.06 -1.69
CA ARG A 200 15.33 11.96 -1.51
C ARG A 200 16.63 11.22 -1.24
N ARG A 201 16.58 10.14 -0.45
CA ARG A 201 17.79 9.40 -0.09
C ARG A 201 18.07 8.27 -1.05
N LEU A 202 17.05 7.49 -1.39
CA LEU A 202 17.21 6.35 -2.29
C LEU A 202 17.01 6.71 -3.77
N ARG A 203 16.56 7.93 -4.07
CA ARG A 203 16.39 8.43 -5.45
C ARG A 203 15.44 7.58 -6.31
N TYR A 204 14.42 6.99 -5.69
CA TYR A 204 13.32 6.43 -6.45
C TYR A 204 12.43 7.55 -7.00
N GLU A 205 12.03 7.40 -8.25
CA GLU A 205 11.20 8.40 -8.93
C GLU A 205 9.78 8.38 -8.39
N LEU A 206 9.36 9.45 -7.74
CA LEU A 206 8.01 9.64 -7.23
C LEU A 206 7.22 10.51 -8.21
N PHE A 207 6.03 10.06 -8.64
CA PHE A 207 5.15 10.78 -9.56
C PHE A 207 4.07 11.57 -8.85
N CYS A 208 3.39 10.96 -7.88
CA CYS A 208 2.38 11.67 -7.10
C CYS A 208 2.12 11.00 -5.74
N ILE A 209 1.44 11.73 -4.86
CA ILE A 209 0.89 11.22 -3.60
C ILE A 209 -0.61 11.55 -3.55
N VAL A 210 -1.42 10.54 -3.24
CA VAL A 210 -2.87 10.64 -3.13
C VAL A 210 -3.29 10.44 -1.68
N ASP A 211 -4.01 11.41 -1.11
CA ASP A 211 -4.72 11.22 0.16
C ASP A 211 -6.01 10.43 -0.11
N THR A 212 -6.16 9.29 0.54
CA THR A 212 -7.27 8.36 0.31
C THR A 212 -8.60 8.80 0.93
N ALA A 213 -8.65 10.01 1.48
CA ALA A 213 -9.78 10.54 2.24
C ALA A 213 -10.12 9.72 3.52
N SER A 214 -9.19 8.88 3.96
CA SER A 214 -9.29 8.04 5.15
C SER A 214 -7.96 8.01 5.91
N LYS A 215 -7.45 6.83 6.22
CA LYS A 215 -6.29 6.64 7.09
C LYS A 215 -4.95 6.84 6.39
N SER A 216 -4.85 6.52 5.10
CA SER A 216 -3.59 6.34 4.41
C SER A 216 -3.32 7.39 3.33
N LEU A 217 -2.05 7.51 2.95
CA LEU A 217 -1.57 8.13 1.72
C LEU A 217 -1.09 7.01 0.78
N HIS A 218 -1.32 7.18 -0.52
CA HIS A 218 -0.78 6.32 -1.58
C HIS A 218 0.27 7.10 -2.36
N ALA A 219 1.53 6.65 -2.34
CA ALA A 219 2.61 7.23 -3.14
C ALA A 219 2.88 6.38 -4.38
N TRP A 220 2.89 7.02 -5.53
CA TRP A 220 3.07 6.42 -6.85
C TRP A 220 4.51 6.62 -7.32
N PHE A 221 5.32 5.59 -7.19
CA PHE A 221 6.69 5.56 -7.66
C PHE A 221 6.79 4.87 -9.02
N GLU A 222 7.86 5.15 -9.77
CA GLU A 222 8.18 4.38 -10.96
C GLU A 222 8.29 2.89 -10.64
N ALA A 223 7.68 2.06 -11.48
CA ALA A 223 7.73 0.62 -11.31
C ALA A 223 9.16 0.08 -11.49
N LEU A 224 9.54 -0.87 -10.65
CA LEU A 224 10.83 -1.52 -10.72
C LEU A 224 10.81 -2.61 -11.80
N ARG A 225 11.80 -2.60 -12.68
CA ARG A 225 11.93 -3.63 -13.74
C ARG A 225 12.62 -4.91 -13.26
N ASN A 226 13.30 -4.83 -12.11
CA ASN A 226 14.04 -5.94 -11.54
C ASN A 226 13.27 -6.58 -10.38
N ARG A 227 12.78 -7.80 -10.56
CA ARG A 227 11.97 -8.53 -9.57
C ARG A 227 12.70 -8.80 -8.26
N LEU A 228 14.02 -9.02 -8.29
CA LEU A 228 14.80 -9.23 -7.07
C LEU A 228 14.89 -7.94 -6.27
N LEU A 229 15.11 -6.80 -6.95
CA LEU A 229 15.08 -5.48 -6.33
C LEU A 229 13.72 -5.19 -5.72
N GLU A 230 12.64 -5.45 -6.47
CA GLU A 230 11.26 -5.27 -5.99
C GLU A 230 10.99 -6.10 -4.74
N SER A 231 11.32 -7.38 -4.74
CA SER A 231 11.13 -8.27 -3.59
C SER A 231 11.93 -7.81 -2.36
N ARG A 232 13.17 -7.38 -2.54
CA ARG A 232 14.02 -6.88 -1.44
C ARG A 232 13.52 -5.54 -0.90
N LEU A 233 13.13 -4.62 -1.78
CA LEU A 233 12.55 -3.34 -1.37
C LEU A 233 11.26 -3.57 -0.59
N LYS A 234 10.37 -4.43 -1.09
CA LYS A 234 9.15 -4.85 -0.42
C LYS A 234 9.43 -5.33 1.01
N ALA A 235 10.35 -6.28 1.17
CA ALA A 235 10.69 -6.81 2.50
C ALA A 235 11.12 -5.71 3.48
N GLY A 236 11.93 -4.75 3.04
CA GLY A 236 12.32 -3.61 3.88
C GLY A 236 11.18 -2.66 4.19
N LEU A 237 10.30 -2.38 3.22
CA LEU A 237 9.13 -1.52 3.41
C LEU A 237 8.08 -2.15 4.34
N GLU A 238 7.92 -3.47 4.31
CA GLU A 238 7.10 -4.20 5.26
C GLU A 238 7.59 -4.02 6.70
N VAL A 239 8.91 -4.05 6.93
CA VAL A 239 9.49 -3.77 8.25
C VAL A 239 9.21 -2.33 8.69
N PHE A 240 9.21 -1.36 7.79
CA PHE A 240 8.74 0.00 8.09
C PHE A 240 7.25 0.08 8.42
N GLY A 241 6.47 -0.89 8.01
CA GLY A 241 5.02 -0.94 8.24
C GLY A 241 4.17 -0.60 7.02
N CYS A 242 4.76 -0.58 5.82
CA CYS A 242 4.00 -0.48 4.58
C CYS A 242 3.22 -1.77 4.29
N ASP A 243 2.10 -1.66 3.55
CA ASP A 243 1.31 -2.82 3.17
C ASP A 243 1.99 -3.58 2.02
N PRO A 244 2.28 -4.88 2.19
CA PRO A 244 2.89 -5.70 1.15
C PRO A 244 2.01 -5.93 -0.08
N LYS A 245 0.68 -5.79 0.05
CA LYS A 245 -0.27 -6.04 -1.04
C LYS A 245 -0.12 -5.06 -2.21
N VAL A 246 0.32 -3.83 -1.94
CA VAL A 246 0.49 -2.80 -2.97
C VAL A 246 1.53 -3.13 -4.02
N PHE A 247 2.39 -4.11 -3.78
CA PHE A 247 3.32 -4.65 -4.78
C PHE A 247 2.67 -5.68 -5.73
N THR A 248 1.37 -5.93 -5.58
CA THR A 248 0.60 -6.71 -6.57
C THR A 248 0.18 -5.79 -7.70
N TYR A 249 0.56 -6.10 -8.93
CA TYR A 249 0.43 -5.22 -10.10
C TYR A 249 -1.01 -4.80 -10.41
N SER A 250 -1.99 -5.64 -10.11
CA SER A 250 -3.42 -5.36 -10.27
C SER A 250 -4.13 -4.92 -8.98
N GLN A 251 -3.38 -4.66 -7.89
CA GLN A 251 -3.97 -4.24 -6.61
C GLN A 251 -4.75 -2.93 -6.76
N PRO A 252 -6.00 -2.88 -6.25
CA PRO A 252 -6.77 -1.65 -6.24
C PRO A 252 -6.14 -0.58 -5.33
N VAL A 253 -5.95 0.59 -5.89
CA VAL A 253 -5.48 1.79 -5.20
C VAL A 253 -6.43 2.97 -5.47
N ARG A 254 -6.35 4.02 -4.69
CA ARG A 254 -7.29 5.13 -4.76
C ARG A 254 -7.02 6.07 -5.94
N VAL A 255 -8.11 6.53 -6.56
CA VAL A 255 -8.11 7.50 -7.66
C VAL A 255 -8.24 8.91 -7.09
N PRO A 256 -7.32 9.85 -7.39
CA PRO A 256 -7.53 11.26 -7.00
C PRO A 256 -8.69 11.88 -7.80
N GLY A 257 -9.41 12.79 -7.16
CA GLY A 257 -10.60 13.43 -7.75
C GLY A 257 -11.90 12.64 -7.56
N ALA A 258 -11.84 11.41 -7.08
CA ALA A 258 -13.03 10.62 -6.74
C ALA A 258 -13.50 10.89 -5.30
N TRP A 259 -14.80 10.73 -5.06
CA TRP A 259 -15.41 10.91 -3.76
C TRP A 259 -15.61 9.58 -3.04
N ARG A 260 -15.23 9.54 -1.78
CA ARG A 260 -15.44 8.41 -0.88
C ARG A 260 -16.19 8.88 0.37
N GLU A 261 -17.40 8.38 0.59
CA GLU A 261 -18.17 8.69 1.80
C GLU A 261 -18.26 10.23 2.07
N GLY A 262 -18.52 11.02 1.02
CA GLY A 262 -18.59 12.47 1.10
C GLY A 262 -17.23 13.19 1.23
N ARG A 263 -16.10 12.49 1.14
CA ARG A 263 -14.75 13.06 1.20
C ARG A 263 -14.01 12.88 -0.12
N LEU A 264 -13.35 13.93 -0.57
CA LEU A 264 -12.56 13.90 -1.80
C LEU A 264 -11.24 13.15 -1.59
N GLN A 265 -10.92 12.20 -2.45
CA GLN A 265 -9.59 11.60 -2.56
C GLN A 265 -8.69 12.61 -3.27
N ARG A 266 -7.68 13.12 -2.57
CA ARG A 266 -6.93 14.30 -2.99
C ARG A 266 -5.55 13.97 -3.52
N LEU A 267 -5.18 14.60 -4.62
CA LEU A 267 -3.78 14.67 -5.06
C LEU A 267 -3.07 15.70 -4.16
N VAL A 268 -2.22 15.24 -3.24
CA VAL A 268 -1.54 16.11 -2.26
C VAL A 268 -0.11 16.44 -2.64
N TRP A 269 0.45 15.74 -3.61
CA TRP A 269 1.73 16.05 -4.23
C TRP A 269 1.77 15.52 -5.66
N LEU A 270 2.42 16.25 -6.55
CA LEU A 270 2.68 15.88 -7.94
C LEU A 270 4.09 16.27 -8.32
N LYS A 271 4.77 15.45 -9.11
CA LYS A 271 6.04 15.80 -9.75
C LYS A 271 5.81 16.96 -10.70
N GLY A 272 6.57 18.05 -10.52
CA GLY A 272 6.63 19.18 -11.43
C GLY A 272 7.49 18.87 -12.64
#